data_3687eb3ee9180ef1b6d76bcee78dc634
#
_entry.id   3687eb3ee9180ef1b6d76bcee78dc634
#
_cell.length_a   1.000
_cell.length_b   1.000
_cell.length_c   1.000
_cell.angle_alpha   90.00
_cell.angle_beta   90.00
_cell.angle_gamma   90.00
#
_symmetry.space_group_name_H-M   'P 1'
#
loop_
_entity.id
_entity.type
_entity.pdbx_description
1 polymer ?
#
loop_
_entity_poly.entity_id
_entity_poly.type
_entity_poly.pdbx_seq_one_letter_code
_entity_poly.pdbx_strand_id
1 'polypeptide(L)'
;RTPLTTMRGSIDTLLALGEAIPLSDRRELLEGTRDEAERLDRYIQNLLDMTRLGHGALKLARDWVSPADIAGSALNRLRAVLAPLQVQVDVPAQLPLLHVHGALIEQALVNVLENAARFSPAHGHLQLTAGADDSELWFAVSDQGPGIPEEDRAKIFDMFYTAARGDRGGQGTGLGLAICMGMVGAHGGRITVGEGIGGQGTCITLYLPLSAQPGMDNEGPEHEH
;
A
#
# COMPACT_ATOMS: atom_id res chain seq x y z
N ARG A 1 10.77 -21.03 3.24
CA ARG A 1 10.73 -21.68 4.56
C ARG A 1 10.27 -20.65 5.57
N THR A 2 9.32 -21.04 6.37
CA THR A 2 8.31 -20.23 7.02
C THR A 2 8.84 -19.33 8.14
N PRO A 3 8.31 -18.10 8.29
CA PRO A 3 8.55 -17.17 9.40
C PRO A 3 8.56 -17.86 10.76
N LEU A 4 7.60 -18.76 10.99
CA LEU A 4 7.49 -19.59 12.20
C LEU A 4 8.74 -20.44 12.50
N THR A 5 9.42 -20.97 11.47
CA THR A 5 10.62 -21.80 11.69
C THR A 5 11.80 -20.95 12.13
N THR A 6 11.94 -19.74 11.57
CA THR A 6 12.98 -18.79 11.96
C THR A 6 12.76 -18.30 13.39
N MET A 7 11.53 -17.86 13.71
CA MET A 7 11.16 -17.44 15.07
C MET A 7 11.42 -18.54 16.09
N ARG A 8 10.98 -19.78 15.79
CA ARG A 8 11.21 -20.92 16.68
C ARG A 8 12.69 -21.21 16.86
N GLY A 9 13.49 -21.15 15.80
CA GLY A 9 14.95 -21.35 15.88
C GLY A 9 15.64 -20.30 16.76
N SER A 10 15.26 -19.03 16.62
CA SER A 10 15.79 -17.96 17.48
C SER A 10 15.40 -18.15 18.95
N ILE A 11 14.14 -18.53 19.21
CA ILE A 11 13.65 -18.80 20.57
C ILE A 11 14.33 -20.04 21.17
N ASP A 12 14.44 -21.15 20.41
CA ASP A 12 15.11 -22.36 20.85
C ASP A 12 16.58 -22.10 21.20
N THR A 13 17.26 -21.25 20.41
CA THR A 13 18.63 -20.81 20.69
C THR A 13 18.74 -20.01 21.99
N LEU A 14 17.81 -19.04 22.19
CA LEU A 14 17.76 -18.25 23.41
C LEU A 14 17.48 -19.09 24.66
N LEU A 15 16.61 -20.10 24.54
CA LEU A 15 16.27 -21.01 25.63
C LEU A 15 17.43 -21.99 25.96
N ALA A 16 18.12 -22.50 24.92
CA ALA A 16 19.19 -23.49 25.10
C ALA A 16 20.48 -22.88 25.64
N LEU A 17 20.84 -21.69 25.17
CA LEU A 17 22.13 -21.06 25.53
C LEU A 17 22.01 -19.99 26.63
N GLY A 18 20.81 -19.47 26.89
CA GLY A 18 20.49 -18.58 28.00
C GLY A 18 21.48 -17.43 28.18
N GLU A 19 22.13 -17.39 29.34
CA GLU A 19 23.12 -16.36 29.69
C GLU A 19 24.47 -16.51 29.00
N ALA A 20 24.73 -17.64 28.33
CA ALA A 20 25.97 -17.87 27.59
C ALA A 20 26.07 -17.07 26.29
N ILE A 21 24.93 -16.52 25.80
CA ILE A 21 24.90 -15.66 24.61
C ILE A 21 25.26 -14.23 25.00
N PRO A 22 26.17 -13.56 24.26
CA PRO A 22 26.42 -12.13 24.44
C PRO A 22 25.13 -11.29 24.35
N LEU A 23 25.04 -10.22 25.12
CA LEU A 23 23.86 -9.35 25.14
C LEU A 23 23.51 -8.77 23.75
N SER A 24 24.51 -8.49 22.91
CA SER A 24 24.34 -8.05 21.52
C SER A 24 23.57 -9.09 20.71
N ASP A 25 24.03 -10.34 20.74
CA ASP A 25 23.50 -11.44 19.96
C ASP A 25 22.10 -11.85 20.45
N ARG A 26 21.89 -11.80 21.78
CA ARG A 26 20.55 -11.99 22.36
C ARG A 26 19.56 -10.94 21.84
N ARG A 27 20.01 -9.69 21.77
CA ARG A 27 19.19 -8.59 21.25
C ARG A 27 18.86 -8.78 19.78
N GLU A 28 19.85 -9.15 18.98
CA GLU A 28 19.67 -9.44 17.55
C GLU A 28 18.66 -10.58 17.32
N LEU A 29 18.74 -11.68 18.07
CA LEU A 29 17.78 -12.79 18.00
C LEU A 29 16.37 -12.39 18.40
N LEU A 30 16.22 -11.51 19.43
CA LEU A 30 14.91 -11.00 19.84
C LEU A 30 14.33 -10.02 18.82
N GLU A 31 15.14 -9.10 18.28
CA GLU A 31 14.74 -8.18 17.22
C GLU A 31 14.32 -8.93 15.96
N GLY A 32 15.11 -9.92 15.51
CA GLY A 32 14.75 -10.77 14.38
C GLY A 32 13.47 -11.58 14.61
N THR A 33 13.24 -12.07 15.84
CA THR A 33 11.99 -12.75 16.20
C THR A 33 10.79 -11.81 16.12
N ARG A 34 10.93 -10.60 16.63
CA ARG A 34 9.90 -9.57 16.56
C ARG A 34 9.56 -9.22 15.11
N ASP A 35 10.58 -8.95 14.29
CA ASP A 35 10.40 -8.55 12.88
C ASP A 35 9.68 -9.64 12.07
N GLU A 36 9.97 -10.92 12.37
CA GLU A 36 9.32 -12.05 11.74
C GLU A 36 7.87 -12.27 12.24
N ALA A 37 7.60 -11.94 13.52
CA ALA A 37 6.24 -11.93 14.08
C ALA A 37 5.37 -10.85 13.43
N GLU A 38 5.89 -9.62 13.31
CA GLU A 38 5.22 -8.52 12.61
C GLU A 38 4.96 -8.85 11.14
N ARG A 39 5.89 -9.56 10.50
CA ARG A 39 5.74 -10.04 9.14
C ARG A 39 4.60 -11.07 9.03
N LEU A 40 4.51 -12.01 9.97
CA LEU A 40 3.46 -13.00 10.02
C LEU A 40 2.08 -12.35 10.24
N ASP A 41 2.00 -11.37 11.13
CA ASP A 41 0.77 -10.61 11.37
C ASP A 41 0.28 -9.91 10.10
N ARG A 42 1.19 -9.25 9.36
CA ARG A 42 0.86 -8.68 8.03
C ARG A 42 0.36 -9.76 7.05
N TYR A 43 0.93 -10.97 7.06
CA TYR A 43 0.43 -12.07 6.22
C TYR A 43 -1.01 -12.44 6.56
N ILE A 44 -1.31 -12.57 7.85
CA ILE A 44 -2.66 -12.94 8.33
C ILE A 44 -3.68 -11.85 7.97
N GLN A 45 -3.35 -10.58 8.22
CA GLN A 45 -4.23 -9.46 7.85
C GLN A 45 -4.50 -9.43 6.35
N ASN A 46 -3.46 -9.55 5.55
CA ASN A 46 -3.56 -9.61 4.10
C ASN A 46 -4.44 -10.78 3.62
N LEU A 47 -4.33 -11.96 4.24
CA LEU A 47 -5.15 -13.12 3.90
C LEU A 47 -6.62 -12.91 4.31
N LEU A 48 -6.85 -12.31 5.48
CA LEU A 48 -8.19 -11.97 5.95
C LEU A 48 -8.86 -10.94 5.03
N ASP A 49 -8.13 -9.92 4.61
CA ASP A 49 -8.62 -8.91 3.68
C ASP A 49 -8.97 -9.54 2.32
N MET A 50 -8.12 -10.45 1.82
CA MET A 50 -8.40 -11.22 0.60
C MET A 50 -9.64 -12.11 0.71
N THR A 51 -9.81 -12.84 1.81
CA THR A 51 -10.99 -13.70 2.00
C THR A 51 -12.27 -12.90 2.09
N ARG A 52 -12.21 -11.72 2.70
CA ARG A 52 -13.34 -10.78 2.74
C ARG A 52 -13.73 -10.27 1.36
N LEU A 53 -12.75 -9.99 0.49
CA LEU A 53 -12.97 -9.54 -0.88
C LEU A 53 -13.45 -10.65 -1.82
N GLY A 54 -12.94 -11.90 -1.65
CA GLY A 54 -13.20 -13.03 -2.55
C GLY A 54 -14.58 -13.67 -2.43
N HIS A 55 -15.29 -13.50 -1.32
CA HIS A 55 -16.56 -14.18 -1.09
C HIS A 55 -17.80 -13.42 -1.59
N GLY A 56 -17.66 -12.29 -2.28
CA GLY A 56 -18.80 -11.55 -2.84
C GLY A 56 -19.88 -11.11 -1.81
N ALA A 57 -19.67 -11.45 -0.53
CA ALA A 57 -20.63 -11.30 0.55
C ALA A 57 -20.50 -9.97 1.32
N LEU A 58 -19.49 -9.18 1.07
CA LEU A 58 -19.41 -7.85 1.64
C LEU A 58 -20.25 -6.90 0.78
N LYS A 59 -21.43 -6.56 1.27
CA LYS A 59 -21.99 -5.23 1.00
C LYS A 59 -20.96 -4.26 1.56
N LEU A 60 -20.00 -3.82 0.70
CA LEU A 60 -19.06 -2.77 1.06
C LEU A 60 -19.89 -1.56 1.48
N ALA A 61 -19.91 -1.27 2.76
CA ALA A 61 -20.48 -0.03 3.25
C ALA A 61 -19.61 1.09 2.64
N ARG A 62 -20.12 1.74 1.62
CA ARG A 62 -19.45 2.85 0.94
C ARG A 62 -19.97 4.14 1.52
N ASP A 63 -19.05 5.06 1.79
CA ASP A 63 -19.33 6.41 2.25
C ASP A 63 -18.68 7.41 1.31
N TRP A 64 -19.14 8.67 1.36
CA TRP A 64 -18.50 9.77 0.66
C TRP A 64 -17.28 10.23 1.44
N VAL A 65 -16.09 9.98 0.91
CA VAL A 65 -14.82 10.22 1.59
C VAL A 65 -13.96 11.18 0.77
N SER A 66 -13.32 12.12 1.46
CA SER A 66 -12.36 13.04 0.85
C SER A 66 -11.07 12.28 0.46
N PRO A 67 -10.57 12.45 -0.79
CA PRO A 67 -9.27 11.91 -1.19
C PRO A 67 -8.12 12.43 -0.32
N ALA A 68 -8.19 13.67 0.13
CA ALA A 68 -7.20 14.27 1.01
C ALA A 68 -7.16 13.57 2.39
N ASP A 69 -8.32 13.16 2.92
CA ASP A 69 -8.40 12.44 4.19
C ASP A 69 -7.79 11.03 4.05
N ILE A 70 -8.07 10.32 2.94
CA ILE A 70 -7.47 9.01 2.65
C ILE A 70 -5.94 9.15 2.57
N ALA A 71 -5.44 10.10 1.81
CA ALA A 71 -4.01 10.34 1.65
C ALA A 71 -3.35 10.74 2.97
N GLY A 72 -3.96 11.66 3.73
CA GLY A 72 -3.47 12.11 5.02
C GLY A 72 -3.39 10.99 6.05
N SER A 73 -4.42 10.13 6.12
CA SER A 73 -4.45 8.98 7.01
C SER A 73 -3.36 7.97 6.66
N ALA A 74 -3.19 7.63 5.38
CA ALA A 74 -2.15 6.72 4.90
C ALA A 74 -0.72 7.23 5.22
N LEU A 75 -0.45 8.51 4.96
CA LEU A 75 0.83 9.15 5.25
C LEU A 75 1.13 9.19 6.75
N ASN A 76 0.13 9.53 7.58
CA ASN A 76 0.29 9.56 9.04
C ASN A 76 0.60 8.17 9.60
N ARG A 77 -0.06 7.13 9.11
CA ARG A 77 0.18 5.73 9.49
C ARG A 77 1.60 5.28 9.17
N LEU A 78 2.16 5.75 8.06
CA LEU A 78 3.51 5.39 7.60
C LEU A 78 4.59 6.41 8.01
N ARG A 79 4.29 7.36 8.88
CA ARG A 79 5.19 8.46 9.24
C ARG A 79 6.60 8.00 9.61
N ALA A 80 6.74 6.94 10.39
CA ALA A 80 8.03 6.39 10.79
C ALA A 80 8.79 5.74 9.62
N VAL A 81 8.08 5.03 8.74
CA VAL A 81 8.64 4.35 7.56
C VAL A 81 9.11 5.37 6.51
N LEU A 82 8.37 6.45 6.36
CA LEU A 82 8.63 7.51 5.39
C LEU A 82 9.67 8.55 5.89
N ALA A 83 9.93 8.62 7.20
CA ALA A 83 10.83 9.62 7.79
C ALA A 83 12.24 9.70 7.15
N PRO A 84 12.87 8.60 6.68
CA PRO A 84 14.15 8.66 6.00
C PRO A 84 14.11 9.21 4.57
N LEU A 85 12.92 9.43 3.98
CA LEU A 85 12.72 9.81 2.58
C LEU A 85 12.31 11.28 2.46
N GLN A 86 12.53 11.84 1.27
CA GLN A 86 12.00 13.16 0.91
C GLN A 86 10.63 12.97 0.26
N VAL A 87 9.57 13.12 1.06
CA VAL A 87 8.20 12.90 0.61
C VAL A 87 7.60 14.21 0.13
N GLN A 88 7.19 14.25 -1.15
CA GLN A 88 6.42 15.33 -1.73
C GLN A 88 4.96 14.89 -1.88
N VAL A 89 4.03 15.72 -1.43
CA VAL A 89 2.59 15.45 -1.48
C VAL A 89 1.90 16.55 -2.26
N ASP A 90 1.18 16.17 -3.31
CA ASP A 90 0.35 17.05 -4.13
C ASP A 90 -1.02 16.40 -4.31
N VAL A 91 -1.89 16.63 -3.33
CA VAL A 91 -3.28 16.16 -3.29
C VAL A 91 -4.18 17.38 -3.12
N PRO A 92 -4.75 17.90 -4.23
CA PRO A 92 -5.62 19.07 -4.18
C PRO A 92 -6.83 18.86 -3.26
N ALA A 93 -7.12 19.86 -2.42
CA ALA A 93 -8.25 19.80 -1.49
C ALA A 93 -9.63 19.86 -2.20
N GLN A 94 -9.66 20.32 -3.44
CA GLN A 94 -10.89 20.50 -4.22
C GLN A 94 -11.28 19.26 -5.04
N LEU A 95 -10.57 18.13 -4.87
CA LEU A 95 -10.93 16.89 -5.56
C LEU A 95 -12.34 16.43 -5.15
N PRO A 96 -13.10 15.83 -6.10
CA PRO A 96 -14.43 15.30 -5.80
C PRO A 96 -14.36 14.21 -4.73
N LEU A 97 -15.42 14.09 -3.93
CA LEU A 97 -15.53 13.00 -2.97
C LEU A 97 -15.63 11.64 -3.68
N LEU A 98 -15.04 10.62 -3.10
CA LEU A 98 -15.15 9.25 -3.56
C LEU A 98 -16.24 8.49 -2.80
N HIS A 99 -17.10 7.76 -3.51
CA HIS A 99 -18.07 6.85 -2.90
C HIS A 99 -17.46 5.46 -2.73
N VAL A 100 -16.69 5.28 -1.66
CA VAL A 100 -15.85 4.10 -1.43
C VAL A 100 -15.90 3.64 0.02
N HIS A 101 -15.42 2.42 0.28
CA HIS A 101 -15.07 2.00 1.64
C HIS A 101 -13.68 2.58 1.96
N GLY A 102 -13.65 3.73 2.66
CA GLY A 102 -12.45 4.53 2.87
C GLY A 102 -11.26 3.75 3.42
N ALA A 103 -11.49 2.89 4.44
CA ALA A 103 -10.43 2.10 5.05
C ALA A 103 -9.75 1.09 4.08
N LEU A 104 -10.49 0.56 3.08
CA LEU A 104 -9.89 -0.33 2.07
C LEU A 104 -9.02 0.44 1.08
N ILE A 105 -9.45 1.62 0.67
CA ILE A 105 -8.66 2.46 -0.23
C ILE A 105 -7.44 3.04 0.50
N GLU A 106 -7.59 3.46 1.76
CA GLU A 106 -6.46 3.83 2.63
C GLU A 106 -5.44 2.68 2.71
N GLN A 107 -5.90 1.44 2.99
CA GLN A 107 -5.02 0.28 3.07
C GLN A 107 -4.31 -0.02 1.74
N ALA A 108 -5.00 0.13 0.60
CA ALA A 108 -4.38 -0.01 -0.71
C ALA A 108 -3.26 1.04 -0.91
N LEU A 109 -3.53 2.30 -0.54
CA LEU A 109 -2.54 3.37 -0.62
C LEU A 109 -1.36 3.14 0.33
N VAL A 110 -1.61 2.68 1.56
CA VAL A 110 -0.56 2.27 2.52
C VAL A 110 0.35 1.21 1.91
N ASN A 111 -0.21 0.15 1.32
CA ASN A 111 0.58 -0.92 0.71
C ASN A 111 1.47 -0.43 -0.44
N VAL A 112 0.97 0.51 -1.25
CA VAL A 112 1.76 1.11 -2.34
C VAL A 112 2.86 2.01 -1.79
N LEU A 113 2.56 2.85 -0.79
CA LEU A 113 3.54 3.73 -0.14
C LEU A 113 4.64 2.93 0.58
N GLU A 114 4.28 1.82 1.27
CA GLU A 114 5.25 0.91 1.90
C GLU A 114 6.19 0.29 0.86
N ASN A 115 5.67 -0.14 -0.28
CA ASN A 115 6.48 -0.68 -1.36
C ASN A 115 7.43 0.40 -1.92
N ALA A 116 6.92 1.59 -2.20
CA ALA A 116 7.72 2.71 -2.68
C ALA A 116 8.85 3.07 -1.69
N ALA A 117 8.53 3.13 -0.39
CA ALA A 117 9.53 3.39 0.65
C ALA A 117 10.60 2.29 0.74
N ARG A 118 10.19 1.03 0.66
CA ARG A 118 11.10 -0.11 0.75
C ARG A 118 12.10 -0.17 -0.39
N PHE A 119 11.68 0.15 -1.60
CA PHE A 119 12.53 0.08 -2.80
C PHE A 119 13.27 1.38 -3.10
N SER A 120 12.90 2.49 -2.49
CA SER A 120 13.61 3.76 -2.62
C SER A 120 15.01 3.67 -2.03
N PRO A 121 15.99 4.37 -2.64
CA PRO A 121 17.31 4.55 -2.02
C PRO A 121 17.18 5.36 -0.72
N ALA A 122 18.19 5.27 0.14
CA ALA A 122 18.27 6.11 1.35
C ALA A 122 18.24 7.60 0.95
N HIS A 123 17.39 8.38 1.63
CA HIS A 123 17.14 9.79 1.33
C HIS A 123 16.57 10.07 -0.07
N GLY A 124 16.03 9.03 -0.75
CA GLY A 124 15.41 9.16 -2.06
C GLY A 124 14.11 9.98 -2.01
N HIS A 125 13.66 10.42 -3.18
CA HIS A 125 12.40 11.13 -3.33
C HIS A 125 11.25 10.13 -3.52
N LEU A 126 10.15 10.40 -2.84
CA LEU A 126 8.87 9.74 -3.00
C LEU A 126 7.82 10.82 -3.24
N GLN A 127 6.99 10.64 -4.26
CA GLN A 127 5.93 11.60 -4.58
C GLN A 127 4.58 10.91 -4.52
N LEU A 128 3.63 11.51 -3.79
CA LEU A 128 2.21 11.17 -3.81
C LEU A 128 1.45 12.29 -4.48
N THR A 129 0.80 12.00 -5.59
CA THR A 129 -0.06 12.95 -6.30
C THR A 129 -1.46 12.39 -6.43
N ALA A 130 -2.46 13.26 -6.53
CA ALA A 130 -3.82 12.88 -6.85
C ALA A 130 -4.44 13.88 -7.82
N GLY A 131 -5.35 13.39 -8.64
CA GLY A 131 -6.12 14.18 -9.58
C GLY A 131 -7.40 13.49 -9.96
N ALA A 132 -8.24 14.18 -10.72
CA ALA A 132 -9.48 13.63 -11.24
C ALA A 132 -9.75 14.18 -12.64
N ASP A 133 -10.43 13.36 -13.43
CA ASP A 133 -11.15 13.79 -14.64
C ASP A 133 -12.67 13.65 -14.43
N ASP A 134 -13.45 13.71 -15.49
CA ASP A 134 -14.91 13.62 -15.41
C ASP A 134 -15.42 12.24 -14.96
N SER A 135 -14.59 11.19 -15.03
CA SER A 135 -14.99 9.81 -14.83
C SER A 135 -14.26 9.08 -13.69
N GLU A 136 -13.02 9.45 -13.43
CA GLU A 136 -12.16 8.76 -12.50
C GLU A 136 -11.34 9.75 -11.64
N LEU A 137 -11.09 9.34 -10.41
CA LEU A 137 -10.07 9.95 -9.54
C LEU A 137 -8.89 8.98 -9.44
N TRP A 138 -7.69 9.52 -9.39
CA TRP A 138 -6.48 8.71 -9.26
C TRP A 138 -5.56 9.19 -8.14
N PHE A 139 -4.87 8.23 -7.52
CA PHE A 139 -3.70 8.45 -6.67
C PHE A 139 -2.49 7.83 -7.34
N ALA A 140 -1.41 8.59 -7.50
CA ALA A 140 -0.16 8.09 -8.05
C ALA A 140 0.96 8.22 -7.02
N VAL A 141 1.66 7.12 -6.77
CA VAL A 141 2.84 7.05 -5.91
C VAL A 141 4.05 6.76 -6.78
N SER A 142 5.00 7.68 -6.82
CA SER A 142 6.21 7.57 -7.61
C SER A 142 7.44 7.51 -6.71
N ASP A 143 8.34 6.59 -6.98
CA ASP A 143 9.60 6.39 -6.28
C ASP A 143 10.82 6.54 -7.20
N GLN A 144 12.02 6.51 -6.63
CA GLN A 144 13.32 6.51 -7.32
C GLN A 144 14.06 5.17 -7.14
N GLY A 145 13.33 4.09 -6.97
CA GLY A 145 13.88 2.74 -6.84
C GLY A 145 14.49 2.20 -8.14
N PRO A 146 14.75 0.89 -8.20
CA PRO A 146 15.34 0.24 -9.38
C PRO A 146 14.39 0.15 -10.57
N GLY A 147 13.12 0.52 -10.41
CA GLY A 147 12.09 0.34 -11.43
C GLY A 147 11.64 -1.11 -11.59
N ILE A 148 10.65 -1.31 -12.46
CA ILE A 148 10.09 -2.63 -12.79
C ILE A 148 10.23 -2.84 -14.30
N PRO A 149 10.95 -3.89 -14.74
CA PRO A 149 11.05 -4.24 -16.15
C PRO A 149 9.67 -4.44 -16.78
N GLU A 150 9.51 -4.05 -18.03
CA GLU A 150 8.22 -4.12 -18.73
C GLU A 150 7.62 -5.53 -18.72
N GLU A 151 8.47 -6.56 -18.89
CA GLU A 151 8.11 -7.98 -18.84
C GLU A 151 7.55 -8.48 -17.51
N ASP A 152 7.83 -7.72 -16.42
CA ASP A 152 7.40 -8.06 -15.07
C ASP A 152 6.21 -7.21 -14.59
N ARG A 153 5.91 -6.10 -15.28
CA ARG A 153 4.84 -5.16 -14.86
C ARG A 153 3.47 -5.81 -14.68
N ALA A 154 3.14 -6.78 -15.51
CA ALA A 154 1.88 -7.53 -15.35
C ALA A 154 1.93 -8.51 -14.16
N LYS A 155 3.11 -9.09 -13.88
CA LYS A 155 3.29 -10.14 -12.87
C LYS A 155 3.38 -9.61 -11.44
N ILE A 156 3.73 -8.33 -11.25
CA ILE A 156 3.88 -7.76 -9.90
C ILE A 156 2.57 -7.77 -9.10
N PHE A 157 1.44 -7.95 -9.76
CA PHE A 157 0.12 -8.10 -9.15
C PHE A 157 -0.26 -9.55 -8.89
N ASP A 158 0.55 -10.52 -9.33
CA ASP A 158 0.32 -11.93 -9.03
C ASP A 158 0.66 -12.22 -7.57
N MET A 159 -0.12 -13.10 -6.96
CA MET A 159 0.12 -13.53 -5.60
C MET A 159 1.49 -14.19 -5.46
N PHE A 160 2.21 -13.81 -4.39
CA PHE A 160 3.55 -14.34 -4.07
C PHE A 160 4.64 -13.97 -5.07
N TYR A 161 4.36 -13.11 -6.03
CA TYR A 161 5.38 -12.62 -6.92
C TYR A 161 6.32 -11.66 -6.18
N THR A 162 7.62 -11.96 -6.22
CA THR A 162 8.68 -11.10 -5.72
C THR A 162 9.77 -11.02 -6.78
N ALA A 163 10.11 -9.82 -7.22
CA ALA A 163 11.23 -9.64 -8.16
C ALA A 163 12.53 -10.08 -7.47
N ALA A 164 13.19 -11.11 -8.01
CA ALA A 164 14.38 -11.77 -7.46
C ALA A 164 15.67 -10.92 -7.59
N ARG A 165 15.59 -9.58 -7.71
CA ARG A 165 16.74 -8.71 -7.93
C ARG A 165 17.13 -7.96 -6.66
N GLY A 166 18.27 -8.38 -6.04
CA GLY A 166 18.98 -7.68 -4.97
C GLY A 166 18.68 -8.17 -3.55
N ASP A 167 19.56 -7.84 -2.61
CA ASP A 167 19.51 -8.21 -1.18
C ASP A 167 18.22 -7.73 -0.46
N ARG A 168 17.49 -6.77 -1.03
CA ARG A 168 16.22 -6.25 -0.50
C ARG A 168 14.98 -6.99 -1.02
N GLY A 169 15.11 -7.82 -2.07
CA GLY A 169 14.00 -8.57 -2.69
C GLY A 169 13.45 -9.71 -1.82
N GLY A 170 14.23 -10.21 -0.86
CA GLY A 170 13.85 -11.32 0.01
C GLY A 170 12.86 -11.00 1.15
N GLN A 171 12.59 -9.75 1.44
CA GLN A 171 11.78 -9.33 2.61
C GLN A 171 10.28 -9.11 2.30
N GLY A 172 9.83 -9.22 1.06
CA GLY A 172 8.42 -9.01 0.68
C GLY A 172 7.60 -10.29 0.67
N THR A 173 6.30 -10.15 0.99
CA THR A 173 5.34 -11.27 0.95
C THR A 173 4.90 -11.63 -0.47
N GLY A 174 5.05 -10.68 -1.42
CA GLY A 174 4.46 -10.77 -2.75
C GLY A 174 2.92 -10.69 -2.75
N LEU A 175 2.31 -10.29 -1.63
CA LEU A 175 0.85 -10.20 -1.50
C LEU A 175 0.33 -8.77 -1.55
N GLY A 176 1.16 -7.77 -1.19
CA GLY A 176 0.70 -6.39 -1.02
C GLY A 176 0.02 -5.80 -2.26
N LEU A 177 0.64 -5.93 -3.43
CA LEU A 177 0.07 -5.39 -4.69
C LEU A 177 -1.11 -6.22 -5.20
N ALA A 178 -1.10 -7.55 -5.03
CA ALA A 178 -2.24 -8.40 -5.35
C ALA A 178 -3.49 -8.01 -4.54
N ILE A 179 -3.29 -7.68 -3.26
CA ILE A 179 -4.36 -7.20 -2.37
C ILE A 179 -4.83 -5.81 -2.79
N CYS A 180 -3.92 -4.90 -3.13
CA CYS A 180 -4.29 -3.59 -3.68
C CYS A 180 -5.20 -3.73 -4.90
N MET A 181 -4.85 -4.62 -5.82
CA MET A 181 -5.67 -4.89 -7.01
C MET A 181 -7.06 -5.40 -6.64
N GLY A 182 -7.17 -6.29 -5.65
CA GLY A 182 -8.46 -6.77 -5.13
C GLY A 182 -9.28 -5.65 -4.48
N MET A 183 -8.66 -4.82 -3.63
CA MET A 183 -9.32 -3.71 -2.95
C MET A 183 -9.83 -2.65 -3.93
N VAL A 184 -8.99 -2.22 -4.85
CA VAL A 184 -9.35 -1.22 -5.89
C VAL A 184 -10.38 -1.80 -6.86
N GLY A 185 -10.20 -3.07 -7.29
CA GLY A 185 -11.14 -3.77 -8.16
C GLY A 185 -12.53 -3.96 -7.55
N ALA A 186 -12.65 -4.19 -6.23
CA ALA A 186 -13.93 -4.25 -5.51
C ALA A 186 -14.72 -2.92 -5.56
N HIS A 187 -14.04 -1.82 -5.86
CA HIS A 187 -14.65 -0.51 -6.09
C HIS A 187 -14.88 -0.19 -7.57
N GLY A 188 -14.61 -1.14 -8.48
CA GLY A 188 -14.69 -0.93 -9.92
C GLY A 188 -13.50 -0.16 -10.50
N GLY A 189 -12.45 0.02 -9.70
CA GLY A 189 -11.24 0.71 -10.09
C GLY A 189 -10.19 -0.22 -10.73
N ARG A 190 -9.05 0.35 -11.08
CA ARG A 190 -7.90 -0.36 -11.67
C ARG A 190 -6.59 0.20 -11.14
N ILE A 191 -5.53 -0.59 -11.29
CA ILE A 191 -4.16 -0.18 -10.94
C ILE A 191 -3.28 -0.26 -12.19
N THR A 192 -2.40 0.71 -12.35
CA THR A 192 -1.38 0.70 -13.40
C THR A 192 0.01 0.87 -12.81
N VAL A 193 1.01 0.45 -13.56
CA VAL A 193 2.42 0.63 -13.23
C VAL A 193 3.14 1.28 -14.41
N GLY A 194 3.99 2.24 -14.10
CA GLY A 194 4.78 3.00 -15.04
C GLY A 194 6.16 3.36 -14.49
N GLU A 195 6.87 4.22 -15.19
CA GLU A 195 8.14 4.76 -14.76
C GLU A 195 7.94 5.80 -13.66
N GLY A 196 8.87 5.83 -12.70
CA GLY A 196 8.85 6.77 -11.59
C GLY A 196 9.38 8.16 -11.94
N ILE A 197 9.84 8.88 -10.94
CA ILE A 197 10.25 10.28 -11.02
C ILE A 197 11.41 10.46 -12.03
N GLY A 198 11.18 11.25 -13.07
CA GLY A 198 12.20 11.53 -14.09
C GLY A 198 12.60 10.32 -14.94
N GLY A 199 11.72 9.33 -15.10
CA GLY A 199 11.99 8.08 -15.82
C GLY A 199 12.79 7.06 -15.01
N GLN A 200 12.96 7.29 -13.71
CA GLN A 200 13.68 6.42 -12.78
C GLN A 200 12.72 5.90 -11.72
N GLY A 201 12.88 4.63 -11.29
CA GLY A 201 12.02 4.03 -10.29
C GLY A 201 10.68 3.56 -10.83
N THR A 202 9.67 3.53 -9.96
CA THR A 202 8.33 3.02 -10.27
C THR A 202 7.27 4.05 -9.94
N CYS A 203 6.26 4.16 -10.80
CA CYS A 203 5.02 4.87 -10.52
C CYS A 203 3.87 3.86 -10.48
N ILE A 204 3.17 3.74 -9.34
CA ILE A 204 1.95 2.94 -9.22
C ILE A 204 0.78 3.90 -9.08
N THR A 205 -0.22 3.75 -9.96
CA THR A 205 -1.41 4.60 -9.98
C THR A 205 -2.66 3.77 -9.71
N LEU A 206 -3.42 4.19 -8.69
CA LEU A 206 -4.73 3.65 -8.33
C LEU A 206 -5.81 4.52 -8.97
N TYR A 207 -6.67 3.96 -9.80
CA TYR A 207 -7.80 4.66 -10.41
C TYR A 207 -9.10 4.19 -9.78
N LEU A 208 -9.96 5.11 -9.41
CA LEU A 208 -11.26 4.87 -8.79
C LEU A 208 -12.35 5.61 -9.55
N PRO A 209 -13.45 4.93 -9.93
CA PRO A 209 -14.53 5.57 -10.66
C PRO A 209 -15.22 6.63 -9.78
N LEU A 210 -15.55 7.78 -10.37
CA LEU A 210 -16.37 8.78 -9.76
C LEU A 210 -17.85 8.38 -9.89
N SER A 211 -18.59 8.51 -8.80
CA SER A 211 -20.05 8.33 -8.78
C SER A 211 -20.73 9.70 -8.81
N ALA A 212 -21.91 9.79 -9.37
CA ALA A 212 -22.71 11.01 -9.29
C ALA A 212 -22.98 11.34 -7.80
N GLN A 213 -22.59 12.54 -7.36
CA GLN A 213 -22.83 12.96 -5.98
C GLN A 213 -24.33 13.26 -5.80
N PRO A 214 -24.98 12.70 -4.75
CA PRO A 214 -26.35 13.08 -4.45
C PRO A 214 -26.39 14.56 -4.02
N GLY A 215 -27.04 15.41 -4.78
CA GLY A 215 -27.32 16.79 -4.36
C GLY A 215 -26.67 17.91 -5.16
N MET A 216 -26.03 17.65 -6.31
CA MET A 216 -25.65 18.67 -7.29
C MET A 216 -26.65 18.79 -8.45
N ASP A 217 -27.89 18.32 -8.26
CA ASP A 217 -28.94 18.60 -9.23
C ASP A 217 -29.35 20.07 -9.06
N ASN A 218 -28.87 20.87 -9.96
CA ASN A 218 -29.37 22.15 -10.45
C ASN A 218 -30.70 22.62 -9.76
N GLU A 219 -30.59 23.57 -8.86
CA GLU A 219 -31.68 24.53 -8.70
C GLU A 219 -31.80 25.30 -10.04
N GLY A 220 -32.58 24.72 -10.93
CA GLY A 220 -33.04 25.44 -12.11
C GLY A 220 -33.79 26.72 -11.66
N PRO A 221 -33.69 27.84 -12.42
CA PRO A 221 -34.31 29.07 -12.02
C PRO A 221 -35.83 28.88 -11.93
N GLU A 222 -36.39 29.09 -10.74
CA GLU A 222 -37.83 29.25 -10.55
C GLU A 222 -38.30 30.40 -11.45
N HIS A 223 -39.05 30.06 -12.47
CA HIS A 223 -39.82 31.04 -13.23
C HIS A 223 -40.94 31.56 -12.35
N GLU A 224 -40.75 32.75 -11.79
CA GLU A 224 -41.86 33.57 -11.31
C GLU A 224 -42.83 33.88 -12.47
N HIS A 225 -44.08 33.54 -12.23
CA HIS A 225 -45.25 34.12 -12.92
C HIS A 225 -46.14 34.79 -11.90
#